data_2fef9926dd1d4d11f4fd40bc76642871
#
_entry.id   2fef9926dd1d4d11f4fd40bc76642871
#
_cell.length_a   1.000
_cell.length_b   1.000
_cell.length_c   1.000
_cell.angle_alpha   90.00
_cell.angle_beta   90.00
_cell.angle_gamma   90.00
#
_symmetry.space_group_name_H-M   'P 1'
#
loop_
_entity.id
_entity.type
_entity.pdbx_description
1 polymer ?
#
loop_
_entity_poly.entity_id
_entity_poly.type
_entity_poly.pdbx_seq_one_letter_code
_entity_poly.pdbx_strand_id
1 'polypeptide(L)' 'MPYVNIKITREQNTPEQKAALIRGVTQLLVDVLGKRPQDTMVVIDEVDTDNWGIGGESVTFRRRERT' A
#
# COMPACT_ATOMS: atom_id res chain seq x y z
N MET A 1 17.39 -9.09 -5.15
CA MET A 1 16.70 -8.45 -4.01
C MET A 1 15.38 -7.86 -4.46
N PRO A 2 14.27 -8.44 -4.07
CA PRO A 2 12.98 -7.88 -4.47
C PRO A 2 12.61 -6.64 -3.65
N TYR A 3 11.93 -5.73 -4.30
CA TYR A 3 11.41 -4.51 -3.69
C TYR A 3 9.94 -4.37 -4.10
N VAL A 4 9.08 -4.18 -3.12
CA VAL A 4 7.65 -3.98 -3.37
C VAL A 4 7.22 -2.67 -2.74
N ASN A 5 6.52 -1.86 -3.50
CA ASN A 5 5.95 -0.62 -3.00
C ASN A 5 4.43 -0.70 -3.06
N ILE A 6 3.79 -0.42 -1.93
CA ILE A 6 2.33 -0.38 -1.84
C ILE A 6 1.94 1.06 -1.58
N LYS A 7 1.17 1.63 -2.52
CA LYS A 7 0.63 2.97 -2.32
C LYS A 7 -0.84 2.85 -1.98
N ILE A 8 -1.24 3.44 -0.87
CA ILE A 8 -2.64 3.42 -0.43
C ILE A 8 -3.02 4.82 0.01
N THR A 9 -4.31 5.10 -0.03
CA THR A 9 -4.79 6.38 0.50
C THR A 9 -4.70 6.36 2.03
N ARG A 10 -4.44 7.54 2.60
CA ARG A 10 -4.34 7.69 4.05
C ARG A 10 -5.74 7.66 4.66
N GLU A 11 -6.08 6.55 5.32
CA GLU A 11 -7.44 6.30 5.81
C GLU A 11 -7.44 5.61 7.16
N GLN A 12 -6.62 6.09 8.09
CA GLN A 12 -6.56 5.53 9.44
C GLN A 12 -6.13 4.06 9.47
N ASN A 13 -5.22 3.69 8.57
CA ASN A 13 -4.65 2.36 8.57
C ASN A 13 -3.76 2.19 9.81
N THR A 14 -3.95 1.10 10.54
CA THR A 14 -3.22 0.89 11.78
C THR A 14 -1.82 0.31 11.52
N PRO A 15 -0.89 0.50 12.47
CA PRO A 15 0.42 -0.15 12.35
C PRO A 15 0.32 -1.66 12.25
N GLU A 16 -0.67 -2.27 12.92
CA GLU A 16 -0.89 -3.72 12.87
C GLU A 16 -1.31 -4.17 11.48
N GLN A 17 -2.17 -3.40 10.83
CA GLN A 17 -2.59 -3.68 9.45
C GLN A 17 -1.41 -3.57 8.50
N LYS A 18 -0.59 -2.54 8.67
CA LYS A 18 0.59 -2.36 7.82
C LYS A 18 1.59 -3.49 8.02
N ALA A 19 1.79 -3.92 9.27
CA ALA A 19 2.67 -5.04 9.57
C ALA A 19 2.17 -6.33 8.90
N ALA A 20 0.85 -6.54 8.89
CA ALA A 20 0.26 -7.71 8.24
C ALA A 20 0.47 -7.67 6.73
N LEU A 21 0.35 -6.49 6.12
CA LEU A 21 0.62 -6.32 4.69
C LEU A 21 2.07 -6.65 4.35
N ILE A 22 2.99 -6.12 5.14
CA ILE A 22 4.42 -6.37 4.92
C ILE A 22 4.72 -7.87 5.03
N ARG A 23 4.18 -8.51 6.05
CA ARG A 23 4.37 -9.96 6.27
C ARG A 23 3.78 -10.77 5.12
N GLY A 24 2.55 -10.43 4.73
CA GLY A 24 1.86 -11.17 3.69
C GLY A 24 2.49 -11.05 2.33
N VAL A 25 2.92 -9.84 1.96
CA VAL A 25 3.60 -9.62 0.68
C VAL A 25 4.93 -10.34 0.66
N THR A 26 5.68 -10.28 1.76
CA THR A 26 6.96 -10.99 1.86
C THR A 26 6.74 -12.49 1.68
N GLN A 27 5.73 -13.05 2.35
CA GLN A 27 5.44 -14.48 2.24
C GLN A 27 5.03 -14.86 0.81
N LEU A 28 4.30 -13.99 0.14
CA LEU A 28 3.90 -14.24 -1.25
C LEU A 28 5.12 -14.39 -2.15
N LEU A 29 6.11 -13.54 -1.98
CA LEU A 29 7.33 -13.61 -2.78
C LEU A 29 8.14 -14.86 -2.47
N VAL A 30 8.09 -15.32 -1.22
CA VAL A 30 8.70 -16.61 -0.85
C VAL A 30 8.01 -17.73 -1.60
N ASP A 31 6.68 -17.75 -1.54
CA ASP A 31 5.89 -18.86 -2.08
C ASP A 31 5.96 -18.96 -3.60
N VAL A 32 5.94 -17.82 -4.27
CA VAL A 32 5.87 -17.79 -5.74
C VAL A 32 7.26 -17.81 -6.38
N LEU A 33 8.20 -17.06 -5.82
CA LEU A 33 9.50 -16.83 -6.44
C LEU A 33 10.67 -17.46 -5.67
N GLY A 34 10.43 -18.03 -4.50
CA GLY A 34 11.50 -18.58 -3.69
C GLY A 34 12.46 -17.53 -3.15
N LYS A 35 12.00 -16.28 -2.99
CA LYS A 35 12.86 -15.22 -2.49
C LYS A 35 13.06 -15.35 -0.98
N ARG A 36 14.20 -14.84 -0.52
CA ARG A 36 14.53 -14.89 0.90
C ARG A 36 13.87 -13.71 1.63
N PRO A 37 13.18 -13.97 2.74
CA PRO A 37 12.54 -12.87 3.48
C PRO A 37 13.51 -11.77 3.89
N GLN A 38 14.73 -12.13 4.30
CA GLN A 38 15.71 -11.15 4.78
C GLN A 38 16.24 -10.25 3.67
N ASP A 39 16.02 -10.59 2.41
CA ASP A 39 16.44 -9.79 1.27
C ASP A 39 15.27 -9.06 0.60
N THR A 40 14.07 -9.25 1.10
CA THR A 40 12.85 -8.69 0.51
C THR A 40 12.48 -7.40 1.23
N MET A 41 12.33 -6.32 0.45
CA MET A 41 11.95 -5.02 1.00
C MET A 41 10.54 -4.68 0.58
N VAL A 42 9.72 -4.21 1.54
CA VAL A 42 8.36 -3.76 1.29
C VAL A 42 8.20 -2.38 1.89
N VAL A 43 7.76 -1.45 1.07
CA VAL A 43 7.51 -0.07 1.51
C VAL A 43 6.04 0.26 1.30
N ILE A 44 5.42 0.85 2.32
CA ILE A 44 4.04 1.30 2.23
C ILE A 44 4.05 2.83 2.26
N ASP A 45 3.51 3.43 1.19
CA ASP A 45 3.32 4.88 1.11
C ASP A 45 1.85 5.19 1.34
N GLU A 46 1.58 6.00 2.35
CA GLU A 46 0.23 6.52 2.55
C GLU A 46 0.15 7.89 1.91
N VAL A 47 -0.79 8.04 0.98
CA VAL A 47 -0.94 9.26 0.20
C VAL A 47 -2.24 9.94 0.62
N ASP A 48 -2.17 11.23 0.91
CA ASP A 48 -3.36 12.00 1.25
C ASP A 48 -4.35 11.95 0.09
N THR A 49 -5.64 11.91 0.40
CA THR A 49 -6.68 11.86 -0.63
C THR A 49 -6.69 13.10 -1.51
N ASP A 50 -6.15 14.21 -1.00
CA ASP A 50 -5.97 15.42 -1.82
C ASP A 50 -4.93 15.21 -2.93
N ASN A 51 -4.03 14.25 -2.74
CA ASN A 51 -2.93 14.01 -3.67
C ASN A 51 -3.15 12.77 -4.55
N TRP A 52 -4.33 12.21 -4.50
CA TRP A 52 -4.66 11.02 -5.29
C TRP A 52 -5.79 11.36 -6.25
N GLY A 53 -5.49 11.30 -7.54
CA GLY A 53 -6.45 11.69 -8.58
C GLY A 53 -6.99 10.50 -9.33
N ILE A 54 -8.27 10.57 -9.66
CA ILE A 54 -8.95 9.60 -10.51
C ILE A 54 -9.81 10.39 -11.49
N GLY A 55 -9.58 10.18 -12.79
CA GLY A 55 -10.38 10.84 -13.80
C GLY A 55 -10.29 12.36 -13.76
N GLY A 56 -9.17 12.88 -13.30
CA GLY A 56 -8.95 14.32 -13.23
C GLY A 56 -9.38 14.97 -11.94
N GLU A 57 -9.92 14.19 -10.99
CA GLU A 57 -10.40 14.73 -9.72
C GLU A 57 -9.71 14.03 -8.56
N SER A 58 -9.49 14.76 -7.45
CA SER A 58 -8.93 14.16 -6.27
C SER A 58 -9.94 13.22 -5.62
N VAL A 59 -9.41 12.22 -4.87
CA VAL A 59 -10.26 11.32 -4.11
C VAL A 59 -11.06 12.10 -3.08
N THR A 60 -10.46 13.13 -2.48
CA THR A 60 -11.17 14.02 -1.54
C THR A 60 -12.41 14.59 -2.16
N PHE A 61 -12.27 15.16 -3.37
CA PHE A 61 -13.41 15.77 -4.09
C PHE A 61 -14.47 14.73 -4.41
N ARG A 62 -14.05 13.57 -4.93
CA ARG A 62 -15.00 12.54 -5.34
C ARG A 62 -15.80 12.00 -4.16
N ARG A 63 -15.18 11.86 -3.00
CA ARG A 63 -15.86 11.40 -1.80
C ARG A 63 -16.85 12.43 -1.29
N ARG A 64 -16.52 13.71 -1.43
CA ARG A 64 -17.42 14.81 -1.07
C ARG A 64 -18.68 14.80 -1.92
N GLU A 65 -18.50 14.55 -3.23
CA GLU A 65 -19.62 14.57 -4.17
C GLU A 65 -20.57 13.39 -3.96
N ARG A 66 -20.12 12.35 -3.26
CA ARG A 66 -20.96 11.18 -3.01
C ARG A 66 -21.87 11.34 -1.79
N THR A 67 -21.64 12.34 -0.98
CA THR A 67 -22.48 12.64 0.19
C THR A 67 -23.45 13.79 -0.11
#